data_eae5851ee3fdb6b1614d59dc8e2e8d56
#
_entry.id   eae5851ee3fdb6b1614d59dc8e2e8d56
#
_cell.length_a   1.000
_cell.length_b   1.000
_cell.length_c   1.000
_cell.angle_alpha   90.00
_cell.angle_beta   90.00
_cell.angle_gamma   90.00
#
_symmetry.space_group_name_H-M   'P 1'
#
loop_
_entity.id
_entity.type
_entity.pdbx_description
1 polymer ?
#
loop_
_entity_poly.entity_id
_entity_poly.type
_entity_poly.pdbx_seq_one_letter_code
_entity_poly.pdbx_strand_id
1 'polypeptide(L)'
;MKMIKKFNNMENQERFMIANRIQTPDGTILWSRYRHDYVAYDDANGEQYMLDGGPDILCWRSSVNKSAPAKSLQVFSDAPFEEIRQVMLRGTKDKDGNEIWIPLCKMNDLHLFGVLDYNENMGIHSKYDKFIEKEIEYRKEHNIHIEDGRYSKEDGVNNIIFKKK
;
A
#
# COMPACT_ATOMS: atom_id res chain seq x y z
N MET A 1 -24.47 -12.17 22.57
CA MET A 1 -23.18 -12.42 23.25
C MET A 1 -21.99 -12.61 22.32
N LYS A 2 -22.17 -13.04 21.08
CA LYS A 2 -21.07 -13.13 20.09
C LYS A 2 -20.60 -11.79 19.51
N MET A 3 -21.43 -10.76 19.49
CA MET A 3 -21.05 -9.42 18.97
C MET A 3 -20.14 -8.62 19.91
N ILE A 4 -20.28 -8.77 21.21
CA ILE A 4 -19.51 -7.99 22.20
C ILE A 4 -18.05 -8.45 22.26
N LYS A 5 -17.77 -9.75 21.97
CA LYS A 5 -16.38 -10.27 21.90
C LYS A 5 -15.60 -9.79 20.67
N LYS A 6 -16.29 -9.38 19.60
CA LYS A 6 -15.63 -8.85 18.37
C LYS A 6 -15.12 -7.41 18.58
N PHE A 7 -15.78 -6.62 19.42
CA PHE A 7 -15.38 -5.24 19.71
C PHE A 7 -14.20 -5.14 20.70
N ASN A 8 -14.11 -6.05 21.65
CA ASN A 8 -13.02 -6.02 22.64
C ASN A 8 -11.66 -6.53 22.11
N ASN A 9 -11.64 -7.17 20.94
CA ASN A 9 -10.39 -7.59 20.30
C ASN A 9 -9.77 -6.53 19.37
N MET A 10 -10.42 -5.39 19.18
CA MET A 10 -9.91 -4.31 18.32
C MET A 10 -8.95 -3.35 19.01
N GLU A 11 -8.91 -3.33 20.35
CA GLU A 11 -8.11 -2.37 21.13
C GLU A 11 -6.63 -2.75 21.29
N ASN A 12 -6.20 -3.96 20.84
CA ASN A 12 -4.83 -4.43 21.05
C ASN A 12 -4.15 -4.93 19.76
N GLN A 13 -4.53 -4.42 18.59
CA GLN A 13 -3.78 -4.74 17.38
C GLN A 13 -2.56 -3.82 17.26
N GLU A 14 -1.39 -4.45 17.26
CA GLU A 14 -0.11 -3.77 17.06
C GLU A 14 -0.15 -2.91 15.78
N ARG A 15 0.30 -1.67 15.89
CA ARG A 15 0.46 -0.74 14.78
C ARG A 15 1.51 -1.26 13.81
N PHE A 16 1.21 -1.33 12.52
CA PHE A 16 2.14 -1.78 11.49
C PHE A 16 2.15 -0.86 10.27
N MET A 17 3.24 -0.92 9.51
CA MET A 17 3.41 -0.10 8.32
C MET A 17 2.56 -0.63 7.16
N ILE A 18 1.86 0.28 6.48
CA ILE A 18 1.05 0.02 5.28
C ILE A 18 1.82 0.42 4.02
N ALA A 19 2.50 1.58 4.05
CA ALA A 19 3.23 2.09 2.90
C ALA A 19 4.56 2.69 3.32
N ASN A 20 5.62 2.34 2.59
CA ASN A 20 6.97 2.82 2.81
C ASN A 20 7.37 3.78 1.69
N ARG A 21 7.29 5.08 1.98
CA ARG A 21 7.54 6.18 1.03
C ARG A 21 8.35 7.29 1.67
N ILE A 22 9.17 7.96 0.87
CA ILE A 22 9.83 9.22 1.22
C ILE A 22 9.67 10.22 0.08
N GLN A 23 9.74 11.49 0.40
CA GLN A 23 9.80 12.58 -0.57
C GLN A 23 11.15 13.27 -0.48
N THR A 24 11.87 13.33 -1.59
CA THR A 24 13.14 14.04 -1.70
C THR A 24 12.90 15.57 -1.74
N PRO A 25 13.93 16.40 -1.46
CA PRO A 25 13.77 17.86 -1.49
C PRO A 25 13.30 18.42 -2.83
N ASP A 26 13.58 17.77 -3.95
CA ASP A 26 13.08 18.16 -5.27
C ASP A 26 11.60 17.80 -5.51
N GLY A 27 10.96 17.15 -4.53
CA GLY A 27 9.54 16.77 -4.57
C GLY A 27 9.26 15.38 -5.16
N THR A 28 10.28 14.64 -5.59
CA THR A 28 10.13 13.27 -6.09
C THR A 28 9.79 12.31 -4.96
N ILE A 29 8.85 11.41 -5.19
CA ILE A 29 8.46 10.39 -4.22
C ILE A 29 9.10 9.07 -4.58
N LEU A 30 9.81 8.48 -3.63
CA LEU A 30 10.30 7.12 -3.69
C LEU A 30 9.36 6.22 -2.90
N TRP A 31 8.96 5.10 -3.50
CA TRP A 31 8.05 4.14 -2.90
C TRP A 31 8.64 2.73 -2.98
N SER A 32 9.02 2.18 -1.85
CA SER A 32 9.35 0.76 -1.74
C SER A 32 8.05 -0.03 -1.56
N ARG A 33 7.56 -0.65 -2.62
CA ARG A 33 6.20 -1.20 -2.72
C ARG A 33 6.08 -2.58 -2.07
N TYR A 34 7.16 -3.35 -2.06
CA TYR A 34 7.24 -4.68 -1.48
C TYR A 34 8.65 -4.93 -0.88
N ARG A 35 8.81 -6.01 -0.14
CA ARG A 35 10.00 -6.27 0.71
C ARG A 35 11.34 -6.15 0.00
N HIS A 36 11.42 -6.49 -1.28
CA HIS A 36 12.65 -6.46 -2.08
C HIS A 36 12.68 -5.34 -3.13
N ASP A 37 11.81 -4.37 -3.01
CA ASP A 37 11.73 -3.23 -3.92
C ASP A 37 12.72 -2.14 -3.51
N TYR A 38 13.99 -2.37 -3.82
CA TYR A 38 15.04 -1.37 -3.62
C TYR A 38 14.88 -0.23 -4.63
N VAL A 39 14.88 1.00 -4.13
CA VAL A 39 14.75 2.22 -4.91
C VAL A 39 15.92 3.14 -4.60
N ALA A 40 16.63 3.62 -5.62
CA ALA A 40 17.64 4.66 -5.50
C ALA A 40 17.37 5.77 -6.52
N TYR A 41 17.64 6.99 -6.12
CA TYR A 41 17.36 8.18 -6.92
C TYR A 41 18.35 9.30 -6.58
N ASP A 42 18.94 9.88 -7.62
CA ASP A 42 19.72 11.10 -7.50
C ASP A 42 18.80 12.30 -7.78
N ASP A 43 18.64 13.17 -6.80
CA ASP A 43 17.73 14.30 -6.95
C ASP A 43 18.32 15.42 -7.83
N ALA A 44 17.51 16.43 -8.13
CA ALA A 44 17.93 17.57 -8.96
C ALA A 44 19.11 18.36 -8.37
N ASN A 45 19.39 18.21 -7.07
CA ASN A 45 20.50 18.86 -6.38
C ASN A 45 21.78 17.99 -6.31
N GLY A 46 21.76 16.80 -6.90
CA GLY A 46 22.87 15.85 -6.91
C GLY A 46 23.01 15.01 -5.64
N GLU A 47 22.01 15.03 -4.77
CA GLU A 47 21.97 14.21 -3.55
C GLU A 47 21.32 12.85 -3.83
N GLN A 48 21.93 11.79 -3.32
CA GLN A 48 21.42 10.42 -3.49
C GLN A 48 20.49 10.02 -2.35
N TYR A 49 19.35 9.45 -2.70
CA TYR A 49 18.38 8.88 -1.78
C TYR A 49 18.10 7.41 -2.11
N MET A 50 17.85 6.62 -1.08
CA MET A 50 17.47 5.22 -1.25
C MET A 50 16.37 4.82 -0.27
N LEU A 51 15.57 3.87 -0.67
CA LEU A 51 14.52 3.26 0.13
C LEU A 51 14.44 1.77 -0.20
N ASP A 52 14.24 0.93 0.82
CA ASP A 52 14.24 -0.52 0.69
C ASP A 52 13.36 -1.16 1.76
N GLY A 53 13.01 -2.43 1.55
CA GLY A 53 12.33 -3.27 2.52
C GLY A 53 10.79 -3.25 2.47
N GLY A 54 10.19 -2.43 1.60
CA GLY A 54 8.73 -2.32 1.49
C GLY A 54 8.08 -1.94 2.83
N PRO A 55 6.84 -2.36 3.08
CA PRO A 55 6.15 -2.12 4.34
C PRO A 55 6.58 -3.08 5.47
N ASP A 56 7.64 -3.85 5.30
CA ASP A 56 8.18 -4.72 6.35
C ASP A 56 9.10 -3.92 7.27
N ILE A 57 8.60 -3.60 8.47
CA ILE A 57 9.31 -2.78 9.45
C ILE A 57 10.65 -3.39 9.91
N LEU A 58 10.81 -4.71 9.81
CA LEU A 58 12.05 -5.39 10.18
C LEU A 58 13.13 -5.31 9.08
N CYS A 59 12.70 -5.10 7.84
CA CYS A 59 13.57 -5.04 6.67
C CYS A 59 13.73 -3.63 6.11
N TRP A 60 12.95 -2.69 6.62
CA TRP A 60 12.94 -1.32 6.15
C TRP A 60 14.28 -0.61 6.34
N ARG A 61 14.78 0.01 5.28
CA ARG A 61 15.97 0.87 5.29
C ARG A 61 15.72 2.13 4.46
N SER A 62 16.33 3.21 4.87
CA SER A 62 16.27 4.50 4.18
C SER A 62 17.61 5.23 4.31
N SER A 63 17.96 6.01 3.30
CA SER A 63 19.10 6.89 3.38
C SER A 63 18.88 7.96 4.46
N VAL A 64 19.97 8.35 5.11
CA VAL A 64 20.00 9.45 6.07
C VAL A 64 20.90 10.54 5.49
N ASN A 65 20.29 11.63 5.02
CA ASN A 65 21.01 12.82 4.57
C ASN A 65 20.75 13.95 5.58
N LYS A 66 21.75 14.29 6.38
CA LYS A 66 21.60 15.28 7.47
C LYS A 66 21.46 16.71 6.94
N SER A 67 22.08 17.03 5.79
CA SER A 67 22.04 18.37 5.20
C SER A 67 20.82 18.63 4.33
N ALA A 68 20.25 17.56 3.75
CA ALA A 68 19.09 17.62 2.87
C ALA A 68 18.16 16.43 3.14
N PRO A 69 17.48 16.37 4.29
CA PRO A 69 16.69 15.23 4.69
C PRO A 69 15.46 15.04 3.80
N ALA A 70 15.19 13.80 3.43
CA ALA A 70 13.94 13.44 2.80
C ALA A 70 12.80 13.49 3.83
N LYS A 71 11.60 13.86 3.37
CA LYS A 71 10.39 13.84 4.18
C LYS A 71 9.81 12.42 4.21
N SER A 72 9.54 11.88 5.40
CA SER A 72 8.83 10.62 5.53
C SER A 72 7.37 10.77 5.08
N LEU A 73 6.93 9.88 4.18
CA LEU A 73 5.54 9.72 3.76
C LEU A 73 5.03 8.31 4.11
N GLN A 74 5.56 7.72 5.14
CA GLN A 74 5.12 6.42 5.63
C GLN A 74 3.70 6.49 6.16
N VAL A 75 2.91 5.45 5.84
CA VAL A 75 1.53 5.31 6.32
C VAL A 75 1.45 4.05 7.15
N PHE A 76 0.83 4.16 8.31
CA PHE A 76 0.65 3.06 9.26
C PHE A 76 -0.83 2.67 9.37
N SER A 77 -1.07 1.52 9.99
CA SER A 77 -2.39 0.91 10.11
C SER A 77 -3.41 1.71 10.91
N ASP A 78 -2.97 2.71 11.65
CA ASP A 78 -3.81 3.65 12.43
C ASP A 78 -4.14 4.95 11.69
N ALA A 79 -3.68 5.11 10.45
CA ALA A 79 -4.03 6.24 9.60
C ALA A 79 -5.53 6.23 9.21
N PRO A 80 -6.09 7.37 8.77
CA PRO A 80 -7.43 7.41 8.22
C PRO A 80 -7.60 6.42 7.05
N PHE A 81 -8.75 5.75 6.97
CA PHE A 81 -8.97 4.73 5.94
C PHE A 81 -8.90 5.30 4.52
N GLU A 82 -9.33 6.53 4.31
CA GLU A 82 -9.22 7.23 3.03
C GLU A 82 -7.77 7.33 2.53
N GLU A 83 -6.82 7.44 3.44
CA GLU A 83 -5.38 7.43 3.12
C GLU A 83 -4.90 5.99 2.88
N ILE A 84 -5.25 5.06 3.75
CA ILE A 84 -4.85 3.64 3.64
C ILE A 84 -5.29 3.04 2.31
N ARG A 85 -6.53 3.27 1.89
CA ARG A 85 -7.07 2.70 0.65
C ARG A 85 -6.35 3.13 -0.62
N GLN A 86 -5.66 4.26 -0.57
CA GLN A 86 -4.88 4.79 -1.70
C GLN A 86 -3.44 4.26 -1.74
N VAL A 87 -2.92 3.74 -0.64
CA VAL A 87 -1.51 3.38 -0.51
C VAL A 87 -1.26 1.93 -0.09
N MET A 88 -2.28 1.21 0.37
CA MET A 88 -2.16 -0.22 0.62
C MET A 88 -2.12 -0.96 -0.71
N LEU A 89 -0.97 -1.54 -1.03
CA LEU A 89 -0.73 -2.17 -2.32
C LEU A 89 -0.90 -3.68 -2.26
N ARG A 90 -1.34 -4.23 -3.38
CA ARG A 90 -1.35 -5.67 -3.63
C ARG A 90 -0.69 -5.97 -4.98
N GLY A 91 0.18 -6.98 -4.99
CA GLY A 91 0.79 -7.48 -6.22
C GLY A 91 -0.21 -8.29 -7.04
N THR A 92 -0.24 -8.03 -8.33
CA THR A 92 -1.04 -8.76 -9.32
C THR A 92 -0.37 -8.68 -10.68
N LYS A 93 -1.01 -9.18 -11.72
CA LYS A 93 -0.50 -9.08 -13.09
C LYS A 93 -1.42 -8.22 -13.94
N ASP A 94 -0.80 -7.47 -14.86
CA ASP A 94 -1.53 -6.75 -15.89
C ASP A 94 -1.98 -7.69 -17.03
N LYS A 95 -2.70 -7.14 -18.01
CA LYS A 95 -3.20 -7.88 -19.19
C LYS A 95 -2.08 -8.52 -20.04
N ASP A 96 -0.86 -7.99 -19.94
CA ASP A 96 0.31 -8.46 -20.69
C ASP A 96 1.17 -9.44 -19.87
N GLY A 97 0.75 -9.77 -18.64
CA GLY A 97 1.41 -10.71 -17.74
C GLY A 97 2.53 -10.11 -16.90
N ASN A 98 2.73 -8.78 -16.94
CA ASN A 98 3.72 -8.11 -16.11
C ASN A 98 3.22 -7.94 -14.68
N GLU A 99 4.12 -8.08 -13.73
CA GLU A 99 3.80 -7.83 -12.32
C GLU A 99 3.58 -6.34 -12.07
N ILE A 100 2.46 -6.02 -11.44
CA ILE A 100 2.09 -4.67 -11.03
C ILE A 100 1.66 -4.66 -9.56
N TRP A 101 1.77 -3.51 -8.93
CA TRP A 101 1.35 -3.29 -7.55
C TRP A 101 0.26 -2.22 -7.54
N ILE A 102 -0.96 -2.62 -7.20
CA ILE A 102 -2.14 -1.76 -7.28
C ILE A 102 -2.64 -1.38 -5.89
N PRO A 103 -3.09 -0.14 -5.71
CA PRO A 103 -3.68 0.27 -4.46
C PRO A 103 -5.09 -0.33 -4.29
N LEU A 104 -5.48 -0.52 -3.05
CA LEU A 104 -6.76 -1.11 -2.66
C LEU A 104 -7.94 -0.43 -3.36
N CYS A 105 -7.91 0.89 -3.48
CA CYS A 105 -8.96 1.67 -4.14
C CYS A 105 -9.12 1.41 -5.65
N LYS A 106 -8.14 0.80 -6.30
CA LYS A 106 -8.19 0.45 -7.74
C LYS A 106 -8.45 -1.03 -7.99
N MET A 107 -8.47 -1.87 -6.97
CA MET A 107 -8.81 -3.28 -7.15
C MET A 107 -10.26 -3.41 -7.60
N ASN A 108 -10.53 -4.29 -8.59
CA ASN A 108 -11.91 -4.56 -8.98
C ASN A 108 -12.67 -5.35 -7.90
N ASP A 109 -13.98 -5.32 -7.96
CA ASP A 109 -14.83 -5.89 -6.90
C ASP A 109 -14.61 -7.40 -6.72
N LEU A 110 -14.50 -8.15 -7.81
CA LEU A 110 -14.23 -9.59 -7.74
C LEU A 110 -12.87 -9.91 -7.12
N HIS A 111 -11.86 -9.10 -7.38
CA HIS A 111 -10.54 -9.28 -6.78
C HIS A 111 -10.59 -9.12 -5.25
N LEU A 112 -11.32 -8.10 -4.75
CA LEU A 112 -11.50 -7.91 -3.30
C LEU A 112 -12.15 -9.12 -2.64
N PHE A 113 -13.26 -9.61 -3.19
CA PHE A 113 -13.95 -10.79 -2.68
C PHE A 113 -13.10 -12.05 -2.81
N GLY A 114 -12.43 -12.22 -3.95
CA GLY A 114 -11.58 -13.39 -4.20
C GLY A 114 -10.42 -13.53 -3.22
N VAL A 115 -9.83 -12.41 -2.75
CA VAL A 115 -8.78 -12.43 -1.73
C VAL A 115 -9.33 -12.93 -0.39
N LEU A 116 -10.49 -12.43 0.04
CA LEU A 116 -11.12 -12.85 1.29
C LEU A 116 -11.53 -14.32 1.24
N ASP A 117 -12.17 -14.74 0.16
CA ASP A 117 -12.56 -16.15 -0.06
C ASP A 117 -11.35 -17.09 -0.04
N TYR A 118 -10.30 -16.72 -0.74
CA TYR A 118 -9.07 -17.51 -0.76
C TYR A 118 -8.48 -17.65 0.65
N ASN A 119 -8.36 -16.56 1.38
CA ASN A 119 -7.81 -16.56 2.73
C ASN A 119 -8.65 -17.41 3.68
N GLU A 120 -9.99 -17.29 3.61
CA GLU A 120 -10.91 -18.09 4.42
C GLU A 120 -10.77 -19.59 4.10
N ASN A 121 -10.81 -19.96 2.82
CA ASN A 121 -10.69 -21.35 2.38
C ASN A 121 -9.35 -22.00 2.74
N MET A 122 -8.28 -21.21 2.76
CA MET A 122 -6.93 -21.66 3.12
C MET A 122 -6.61 -21.54 4.61
N GLY A 123 -7.54 -21.03 5.43
CA GLY A 123 -7.31 -20.79 6.85
C GLY A 123 -6.25 -19.73 7.13
N ILE A 124 -6.05 -18.78 6.19
CA ILE A 124 -5.09 -17.69 6.34
C ILE A 124 -5.75 -16.53 7.07
N HIS A 125 -5.13 -16.11 8.18
CA HIS A 125 -5.54 -14.91 8.94
C HIS A 125 -4.59 -13.76 8.63
N SER A 126 -4.92 -12.96 7.61
CA SER A 126 -4.11 -11.83 7.21
C SER A 126 -4.49 -10.57 8.02
N LYS A 127 -3.48 -9.85 8.52
CA LYS A 127 -3.68 -8.54 9.16
C LYS A 127 -4.25 -7.48 8.22
N TYR A 128 -4.20 -7.73 6.91
CA TYR A 128 -4.73 -6.83 5.88
C TYR A 128 -6.21 -7.07 5.55
N ASP A 129 -6.78 -8.22 5.91
CA ASP A 129 -8.16 -8.58 5.56
C ASP A 129 -9.19 -7.56 6.04
N LYS A 130 -8.99 -7.00 7.23
CA LYS A 130 -9.85 -5.95 7.78
C LYS A 130 -9.94 -4.71 6.89
N PHE A 131 -8.88 -4.37 6.16
CA PHE A 131 -8.87 -3.22 5.24
C PHE A 131 -9.58 -3.55 3.93
N ILE A 132 -9.51 -4.80 3.48
CA ILE A 132 -10.30 -5.26 2.32
C ILE A 132 -11.79 -5.23 2.65
N GLU A 133 -12.18 -5.69 3.83
CA GLU A 133 -13.56 -5.59 4.33
C GLU A 133 -14.03 -4.12 4.41
N LYS A 134 -13.20 -3.23 4.95
CA LYS A 134 -13.49 -1.79 4.98
C LYS A 134 -13.63 -1.16 3.60
N GLU A 135 -12.85 -1.59 2.61
CA GLU A 135 -12.99 -1.10 1.25
C GLU A 135 -14.33 -1.53 0.64
N ILE A 136 -14.76 -2.76 0.88
CA ILE A 136 -16.07 -3.25 0.43
C ILE A 136 -17.20 -2.40 1.05
N GLU A 137 -17.13 -2.12 2.35
CA GLU A 137 -18.11 -1.26 3.04
C GLU A 137 -18.07 0.17 2.51
N TYR A 138 -16.88 0.75 2.34
CA TYR A 138 -16.68 2.09 1.80
C TYR A 138 -17.31 2.23 0.40
N ARG A 139 -17.12 1.23 -0.47
CA ARG A 139 -17.73 1.22 -1.81
C ARG A 139 -19.25 1.15 -1.76
N LYS A 140 -19.82 0.36 -0.86
CA LYS A 140 -21.26 0.31 -0.66
C LYS A 140 -21.83 1.66 -0.23
N GLU A 141 -21.19 2.31 0.75
CA GLU A 141 -21.61 3.62 1.26
C GLU A 141 -21.52 4.73 0.20
N HIS A 142 -20.52 4.67 -0.68
CA HIS A 142 -20.25 5.69 -1.70
C HIS A 142 -20.74 5.30 -3.10
N ASN A 143 -21.44 4.18 -3.23
CA ASN A 143 -21.93 3.65 -4.50
C ASN A 143 -20.84 3.52 -5.58
N ILE A 144 -19.69 2.96 -5.18
CA ILE A 144 -18.54 2.73 -6.06
C ILE A 144 -18.54 1.28 -6.54
N HIS A 145 -18.46 1.09 -7.86
CA HIS A 145 -18.28 -0.20 -8.50
C HIS A 145 -17.10 -0.13 -9.45
N ILE A 146 -16.17 -1.08 -9.31
CA ILE A 146 -15.09 -1.28 -10.26
C ILE A 146 -15.33 -2.63 -10.91
N GLU A 147 -15.70 -2.56 -12.19
CA GLU A 147 -16.05 -3.73 -12.98
C GLU A 147 -14.89 -4.73 -13.05
N ASP A 148 -15.24 -6.00 -13.11
CA ASP A 148 -14.27 -7.05 -13.32
C ASP A 148 -13.61 -6.91 -14.69
N GLY A 149 -12.29 -7.12 -14.73
CA GLY A 149 -11.50 -6.98 -15.94
C GLY A 149 -10.01 -7.15 -15.65
N ARG A 150 -9.25 -7.21 -16.74
CA ARG A 150 -7.79 -7.26 -16.63
C ARG A 150 -7.24 -5.87 -16.36
N TYR A 151 -6.30 -5.81 -15.42
CA TYR A 151 -5.60 -4.57 -15.14
C TYR A 151 -4.69 -4.14 -16.29
N SER A 152 -4.52 -2.84 -16.43
CA SER A 152 -3.50 -2.25 -17.30
C SER A 152 -2.24 -1.91 -16.48
N LYS A 153 -1.14 -1.65 -17.17
CA LYS A 153 0.10 -1.21 -16.53
C LYS A 153 -0.09 0.07 -15.69
N GLU A 154 -0.96 0.95 -16.13
CA GLU A 154 -1.28 2.24 -15.51
C GLU A 154 -2.10 2.10 -14.20
N ASP A 155 -2.71 0.94 -13.95
CA ASP A 155 -3.37 0.65 -12.68
C ASP A 155 -2.36 0.44 -11.54
N GLY A 156 -1.14 0.05 -11.87
CA GLY A 156 -0.04 -0.10 -10.92
C GLY A 156 0.62 1.22 -10.55
N VAL A 157 1.21 1.26 -9.37
CA VAL A 157 2.04 2.39 -8.94
C VAL A 157 3.50 2.17 -9.29
N ASN A 158 4.20 3.22 -9.68
CA ASN A 158 5.64 3.21 -9.89
C ASN A 158 6.39 3.38 -8.56
N ASN A 159 7.60 2.85 -8.47
CA ASN A 159 8.45 3.03 -7.30
C ASN A 159 9.15 4.39 -7.25
N ILE A 160 9.19 5.12 -8.36
CA ILE A 160 9.64 6.51 -8.45
C ILE A 160 8.53 7.33 -9.09
N ILE A 161 8.06 8.36 -8.37
CA ILE A 161 7.02 9.27 -8.84
C ILE A 161 7.63 10.66 -8.92
N PHE A 162 7.91 11.11 -10.14
CA PHE A 162 8.51 12.42 -10.38
C PHE A 162 7.53 13.55 -10.10
N LYS A 163 8.05 14.67 -9.62
CA LYS A 163 7.28 15.89 -9.49
C LYS A 163 6.75 16.31 -10.86
N LYS A 164 5.44 16.52 -10.97
CA LYS A 164 4.87 17.12 -12.18
C LYS A 164 5.39 18.56 -12.32
N LYS A 165 5.92 18.89 -13.48
CA LYS A 165 6.29 20.26 -13.84
C LYS A 165 5.05 21.11 -14.11
#